data_26cc3791d25420129a0067d29271a68b
#
_entry.id   26cc3791d25420129a0067d29271a68b
#
_cell.length_a   1.000
_cell.length_b   1.000
_cell.length_c   1.000
_cell.angle_alpha   90.00
_cell.angle_beta   90.00
_cell.angle_gamma   90.00
#
_symmetry.space_group_name_H-M   'P 1'
#
loop_
_entity.id
_entity.type
_entity.pdbx_description
1 polymer ?
#
loop_
_entity_poly.entity_id
_entity_poly.type
_entity_poly.pdbx_seq_one_letter_code
_entity_poly.pdbx_strand_id
1 'polypeptide(L)'
;MKRTLTLLLLASFAICCKPEANPDSGKTDDNTPVVPKPEPEPEPEPEPDPEPEVKGQCIDAPLVLTLEAAPELGSEGVIAVCSSDGKEVDRIDLADLASVSIRPDGSMVPRAAINADAKFNTAMDALKSGSRYRVVHYTPLRIKDKSLIINLHNGVLNWEGSYYVTIDEGVIKGHKGIAKDEWRFTVKSKPSGNNLKVRPDGSGDFCTVQGALSYASSLGKDVEVTVDVGAGTYNEPLFLRDKNKVTIKGASSTGTVISYPNNESWCPGSGGSRSSRPVAGAAVSTSGGRSLMLVENCDALTISDLTLENSFGELKGQAEAIYFNSGSNQHRLTIDNCRLLSFQDTFLCKGVVWVHKSLIAGHCDFIWGYPKACLFEDCEIRARAAGYIVQARIQNASDKGFVFLNCKLTAEDGVKDGSMYLARSGGDSKVFDNVTFIDCSMSGVIASKGWYTSPAPTPSTPTATSGWKEYGSTDSAGKPLSGHSAQGKYLTAEEAAPYSSREAVLGW
;
A
#
# COMPACT_ATOMS: atom_id res chain seq x y z
N MET A 1 -15.66 -12.54 -41.75
CA MET A 1 -17.12 -12.29 -41.67
C MET A 1 -17.36 -11.10 -40.77
N LYS A 2 -17.71 -9.98 -41.38
CA LYS A 2 -18.05 -8.72 -40.69
C LYS A 2 -19.49 -8.82 -40.20
N ARG A 3 -19.78 -8.41 -38.97
CA ARG A 3 -21.14 -8.02 -38.55
C ARG A 3 -21.06 -6.70 -37.80
N THR A 4 -21.59 -5.72 -38.46
CA THR A 4 -21.88 -4.35 -38.04
C THR A 4 -23.10 -4.39 -37.10
N LEU A 5 -23.06 -3.67 -36.00
CA LEU A 5 -24.23 -3.44 -35.14
C LEU A 5 -24.52 -1.94 -35.10
N THR A 6 -25.69 -1.59 -35.60
CA THR A 6 -26.24 -0.25 -35.75
C THR A 6 -26.88 0.19 -34.44
N LEU A 7 -26.56 1.40 -33.99
CA LEU A 7 -27.19 2.06 -32.84
C LEU A 7 -28.42 2.85 -33.32
N LEU A 8 -29.59 2.57 -32.74
CA LEU A 8 -30.83 3.33 -32.97
C LEU A 8 -30.96 4.40 -31.86
N LEU A 9 -30.99 5.67 -32.28
CA LEU A 9 -31.41 6.80 -31.44
C LEU A 9 -32.94 6.99 -31.58
N LEU A 10 -33.65 6.98 -30.47
CA LEU A 10 -35.06 7.42 -30.39
C LEU A 10 -35.13 8.84 -29.82
N ALA A 11 -35.53 9.77 -30.64
CA ALA A 11 -35.89 11.11 -30.20
C ALA A 11 -37.42 11.19 -30.02
N SER A 12 -37.86 11.63 -28.87
CA SER A 12 -39.29 11.88 -28.59
C SER A 12 -39.57 13.38 -28.71
N PHE A 13 -40.42 13.72 -29.70
CA PHE A 13 -40.98 15.08 -29.84
C PHE A 13 -42.25 15.20 -29.01
N ALA A 14 -42.35 16.24 -28.18
CA ALA A 14 -43.61 16.67 -27.59
C ALA A 14 -44.12 17.92 -28.32
N ILE A 15 -45.30 17.78 -28.87
CA ILE A 15 -46.05 18.84 -29.54
C ILE A 15 -46.93 19.52 -28.50
N CYS A 16 -46.89 20.84 -28.40
CA CYS A 16 -47.82 21.62 -27.60
C CYS A 16 -48.59 22.59 -28.52
N CYS A 17 -49.91 22.42 -28.56
CA CYS A 17 -50.84 23.19 -29.34
C CYS A 17 -51.12 24.57 -28.73
N LYS A 18 -51.27 25.59 -29.61
CA LYS A 18 -51.85 26.90 -29.32
C LYS A 18 -53.36 26.88 -29.56
N PRO A 19 -54.17 27.65 -28.84
CA PRO A 19 -55.49 28.06 -29.33
C PRO A 19 -55.48 29.48 -29.90
N GLU A 20 -56.16 29.63 -31.00
CA GLU A 20 -56.53 30.88 -31.65
C GLU A 20 -57.64 31.62 -30.87
N ALA A 21 -57.63 32.96 -30.95
CA ALA A 21 -58.81 33.80 -30.66
C ALA A 21 -58.84 34.94 -31.63
N ASN A 22 -59.99 35.17 -32.22
CA ASN A 22 -60.32 36.18 -33.19
C ASN A 22 -61.27 37.24 -32.60
N PRO A 23 -61.61 38.31 -33.32
CA PRO A 23 -61.53 39.72 -32.88
C PRO A 23 -62.93 40.34 -32.62
N ASP A 24 -62.95 41.47 -31.97
CA ASP A 24 -63.92 42.52 -32.41
C ASP A 24 -63.65 43.90 -31.80
N SER A 25 -63.71 44.85 -32.65
CA SER A 25 -64.11 46.30 -32.72
C SER A 25 -64.26 47.11 -31.43
N GLY A 26 -63.75 48.35 -31.53
CA GLY A 26 -64.16 49.47 -30.70
C GLY A 26 -63.24 50.69 -30.84
N LYS A 27 -63.59 51.61 -31.75
CA LYS A 27 -62.98 52.96 -31.86
C LYS A 27 -63.41 53.82 -30.68
N THR A 28 -62.48 54.51 -30.05
CA THR A 28 -62.72 55.84 -29.47
C THR A 28 -61.45 56.68 -29.57
N ASP A 29 -61.58 57.83 -30.17
CA ASP A 29 -60.58 58.93 -30.24
C ASP A 29 -60.36 59.51 -28.83
N ASP A 30 -59.09 59.63 -28.44
CA ASP A 30 -58.74 60.57 -27.38
C ASP A 30 -57.37 61.18 -27.65
N ASN A 31 -57.38 62.52 -27.67
CA ASN A 31 -56.31 63.40 -28.06
C ASN A 31 -55.55 63.84 -26.81
N THR A 32 -54.45 63.09 -26.43
CA THR A 32 -53.61 63.49 -25.35
C THR A 32 -52.17 63.69 -25.84
N PRO A 33 -51.45 64.71 -25.33
CA PRO A 33 -50.12 65.07 -25.87
C PRO A 33 -49.11 64.00 -25.56
N VAL A 34 -48.33 63.56 -26.56
CA VAL A 34 -47.27 62.62 -26.50
C VAL A 34 -46.10 63.23 -25.68
N VAL A 35 -45.86 62.67 -24.49
CA VAL A 35 -44.62 62.90 -23.73
C VAL A 35 -43.57 61.99 -24.33
N PRO A 36 -42.36 62.45 -24.69
CA PRO A 36 -41.30 61.60 -25.20
C PRO A 36 -40.93 60.56 -24.17
N LYS A 37 -40.95 59.29 -24.59
CA LYS A 37 -40.49 58.15 -23.78
C LYS A 37 -38.98 58.32 -23.49
N PRO A 38 -38.51 58.18 -22.24
CA PRO A 38 -37.07 58.19 -21.96
C PRO A 38 -36.37 57.06 -22.72
N GLU A 39 -35.18 57.36 -23.24
CA GLU A 39 -34.32 56.35 -23.86
C GLU A 39 -34.08 55.21 -22.87
N PRO A 40 -34.08 53.95 -23.31
CA PRO A 40 -33.79 52.83 -22.44
C PRO A 40 -32.37 52.98 -21.88
N GLU A 41 -32.20 52.81 -20.55
CA GLU A 41 -30.88 52.72 -19.94
C GLU A 41 -30.09 51.60 -20.65
N PRO A 42 -28.78 51.79 -20.88
CA PRO A 42 -27.96 50.77 -21.47
C PRO A 42 -28.04 49.47 -20.60
N GLU A 43 -28.30 48.36 -21.23
CA GLU A 43 -28.23 47.04 -20.55
C GLU A 43 -26.87 46.91 -19.86
N PRO A 44 -26.83 46.47 -18.59
CA PRO A 44 -25.56 46.23 -17.93
C PRO A 44 -24.71 45.29 -18.77
N GLU A 45 -23.43 45.59 -18.94
CA GLU A 45 -22.47 44.73 -19.58
C GLU A 45 -22.54 43.35 -18.90
N PRO A 46 -22.56 42.25 -19.67
CA PRO A 46 -22.58 40.92 -19.08
C PRO A 46 -21.38 40.76 -18.13
N GLU A 47 -21.66 40.30 -16.89
CA GLU A 47 -20.59 39.95 -15.97
C GLU A 47 -19.63 39.00 -16.69
N PRO A 48 -18.31 39.17 -16.55
CA PRO A 48 -17.36 38.28 -17.16
C PRO A 48 -17.67 36.86 -16.69
N ASP A 49 -17.68 35.90 -17.62
CA ASP A 49 -17.83 34.47 -17.30
C ASP A 49 -16.89 34.12 -16.14
N PRO A 50 -17.36 33.45 -15.10
CA PRO A 50 -16.50 33.05 -13.99
C PRO A 50 -15.33 32.29 -14.57
N GLU A 51 -14.11 32.73 -14.23
CA GLU A 51 -12.89 32.01 -14.61
C GLU A 51 -13.09 30.53 -14.23
N PRO A 52 -12.73 29.58 -15.12
CA PRO A 52 -12.92 28.16 -14.84
C PRO A 52 -12.26 27.82 -13.51
N GLU A 53 -13.04 27.29 -12.58
CA GLU A 53 -12.59 26.90 -11.25
C GLU A 53 -11.44 25.91 -11.41
N VAL A 54 -10.21 26.34 -11.13
CA VAL A 54 -9.02 25.49 -11.20
C VAL A 54 -9.15 24.49 -10.06
N LYS A 55 -9.72 23.31 -10.35
CA LYS A 55 -9.80 22.23 -9.39
C LYS A 55 -8.38 21.86 -8.98
N GLY A 56 -8.02 22.13 -7.73
CA GLY A 56 -6.73 21.79 -7.17
C GLY A 56 -6.44 20.29 -7.28
N GLN A 57 -5.18 19.90 -7.42
CA GLN A 57 -4.77 18.50 -7.37
C GLN A 57 -4.71 17.98 -5.93
N CYS A 58 -4.68 16.65 -5.76
CA CYS A 58 -4.45 16.04 -4.45
C CYS A 58 -3.07 16.46 -3.90
N ILE A 59 -2.96 16.57 -2.58
CA ILE A 59 -1.71 17.00 -1.91
C ILE A 59 -0.52 16.08 -2.19
N ASP A 60 -0.80 14.84 -2.54
CA ASP A 60 0.14 13.76 -2.81
C ASP A 60 0.14 13.32 -4.29
N ALA A 61 -0.50 14.11 -5.15
CA ALA A 61 -0.52 13.81 -6.58
C ALA A 61 0.88 13.93 -7.18
N PRO A 62 1.31 12.96 -8.01
CA PRO A 62 2.50 13.15 -8.81
C PRO A 62 2.28 14.27 -9.82
N LEU A 63 3.35 15.02 -10.13
CA LEU A 63 3.33 15.95 -11.25
C LEU A 63 3.60 15.17 -12.54
N VAL A 64 2.88 15.50 -13.62
CA VAL A 64 2.99 14.78 -14.89
C VAL A 64 3.29 15.75 -16.02
N LEU A 65 4.48 15.62 -16.63
CA LEU A 65 4.85 16.34 -17.83
C LEU A 65 4.73 15.42 -19.04
N THR A 66 3.78 15.70 -19.92
CA THR A 66 3.58 14.93 -21.16
C THR A 66 4.27 15.64 -22.32
N LEU A 67 5.07 14.90 -23.09
CA LEU A 67 5.87 15.38 -24.22
C LEU A 67 5.38 14.76 -25.53
N GLU A 68 5.89 15.24 -26.67
CA GLU A 68 5.56 14.68 -27.99
C GLU A 68 6.12 13.27 -28.20
N ALA A 69 7.28 12.98 -27.58
CA ALA A 69 7.94 11.68 -27.60
C ALA A 69 8.29 11.23 -26.16
N ALA A 70 8.65 9.95 -26.00
CA ALA A 70 9.09 9.44 -24.71
C ALA A 70 10.34 10.22 -24.24
N PRO A 71 10.33 10.80 -23.02
CA PRO A 71 11.48 11.54 -22.51
C PRO A 71 12.65 10.61 -22.22
N GLU A 72 13.86 11.15 -22.39
CA GLU A 72 15.09 10.54 -21.90
C GLU A 72 15.70 11.47 -20.85
N LEU A 73 15.98 10.94 -19.66
CA LEU A 73 16.58 11.73 -18.59
C LEU A 73 18.04 12.07 -18.92
N GLY A 74 18.44 13.29 -18.61
CA GLY A 74 19.82 13.71 -18.57
C GLY A 74 20.57 13.18 -17.33
N SER A 75 21.72 13.73 -17.07
CA SER A 75 22.56 13.37 -15.92
C SER A 75 22.75 14.51 -14.92
N GLU A 76 22.20 15.68 -15.21
CA GLU A 76 22.34 16.89 -14.41
C GLU A 76 21.10 17.77 -14.51
N GLY A 77 21.02 18.77 -13.67
CA GLY A 77 19.91 19.70 -13.58
C GLY A 77 18.95 19.35 -12.47
N VAL A 78 18.06 20.28 -12.18
CA VAL A 78 17.16 20.27 -11.04
C VAL A 78 15.72 20.42 -11.50
N ILE A 79 14.84 19.67 -10.88
CA ILE A 79 13.40 19.95 -10.83
C ILE A 79 13.13 20.55 -9.47
N ALA A 80 12.65 21.80 -9.44
CA ALA A 80 12.26 22.46 -8.19
C ALA A 80 10.77 22.77 -8.16
N VAL A 81 10.17 22.60 -6.99
CA VAL A 81 8.80 23.06 -6.71
C VAL A 81 8.88 24.19 -5.70
N CYS A 82 8.29 25.31 -6.07
CA CYS A 82 8.29 26.51 -5.26
C CYS A 82 6.87 26.94 -4.91
N SER A 83 6.66 27.45 -3.70
CA SER A 83 5.42 28.15 -3.34
C SER A 83 5.30 29.47 -4.10
N SER A 84 4.09 30.02 -4.16
CA SER A 84 3.80 31.25 -4.92
C SER A 84 4.65 32.45 -4.50
N ASP A 85 5.15 32.47 -3.26
CA ASP A 85 6.08 33.50 -2.75
C ASP A 85 7.55 33.27 -3.13
N GLY A 86 7.84 32.19 -3.87
CA GLY A 86 9.18 31.87 -4.40
C GLY A 86 10.04 31.00 -3.50
N LYS A 87 9.51 30.51 -2.38
CA LYS A 87 10.26 29.58 -1.51
C LYS A 87 10.28 28.19 -2.12
N GLU A 88 11.47 27.61 -2.34
CA GLU A 88 11.63 26.22 -2.72
C GLU A 88 11.10 25.29 -1.60
N VAL A 89 10.16 24.41 -1.93
CA VAL A 89 9.54 23.46 -1.01
C VAL A 89 9.94 22.03 -1.31
N ASP A 90 10.32 21.74 -2.56
CA ASP A 90 10.86 20.44 -2.95
C ASP A 90 11.90 20.57 -4.05
N ARG A 91 12.87 19.64 -4.08
CA ARG A 91 13.99 19.64 -5.00
C ARG A 91 14.36 18.20 -5.39
N ILE A 92 14.44 17.95 -6.67
CA ILE A 92 14.94 16.70 -7.25
C ILE A 92 16.16 17.05 -8.11
N ASP A 93 17.33 16.63 -7.66
CA ASP A 93 18.62 16.90 -8.32
C ASP A 93 19.10 15.62 -9.03
N LEU A 94 19.24 15.66 -10.34
CA LEU A 94 19.66 14.50 -11.12
C LEU A 94 21.07 14.03 -10.77
N ALA A 95 21.94 14.92 -10.31
CA ALA A 95 23.28 14.53 -9.86
C ALA A 95 23.24 13.59 -8.65
N ASP A 96 22.27 13.77 -7.74
CA ASP A 96 22.06 12.87 -6.62
C ASP A 96 21.57 11.47 -7.04
N LEU A 97 20.88 11.39 -8.19
CA LEU A 97 20.37 10.12 -8.73
C LEU A 97 21.46 9.28 -9.41
N ALA A 98 22.63 9.84 -9.70
CA ALA A 98 23.75 9.10 -10.32
C ALA A 98 24.21 7.89 -9.50
N SER A 99 23.91 7.85 -8.19
CA SER A 99 24.21 6.72 -7.30
C SER A 99 23.17 5.59 -7.35
N VAL A 100 22.08 5.73 -8.10
CA VAL A 100 21.01 4.73 -8.20
C VAL A 100 21.08 3.96 -9.52
N SER A 101 20.43 2.79 -9.57
CA SER A 101 20.22 2.00 -10.78
C SER A 101 18.79 2.15 -11.26
N ILE A 102 18.58 2.15 -12.58
CA ILE A 102 17.26 2.15 -13.18
C ILE A 102 16.88 0.71 -13.49
N ARG A 103 15.71 0.26 -13.02
CA ARG A 103 15.14 -1.07 -13.35
C ARG A 103 14.46 -1.05 -14.72
N PRO A 104 14.18 -2.25 -15.30
CA PRO A 104 13.47 -2.33 -16.58
C PRO A 104 12.08 -1.68 -16.59
N ASP A 105 11.42 -1.60 -15.43
CA ASP A 105 10.13 -0.92 -15.25
C ASP A 105 10.25 0.60 -15.10
N GLY A 106 11.46 1.17 -15.23
CA GLY A 106 11.77 2.58 -15.07
C GLY A 106 11.91 3.04 -13.62
N SER A 107 11.75 2.14 -12.62
CA SER A 107 11.98 2.49 -11.22
C SER A 107 13.48 2.62 -10.93
N MET A 108 13.85 3.55 -10.04
CA MET A 108 15.21 3.78 -9.59
C MET A 108 15.48 3.07 -8.28
N VAL A 109 16.63 2.44 -8.15
CA VAL A 109 17.04 1.76 -6.92
C VAL A 109 18.49 2.11 -6.59
N PRO A 110 18.84 2.23 -5.30
CA PRO A 110 20.21 2.48 -4.88
C PRO A 110 21.15 1.36 -5.34
N ARG A 111 22.35 1.71 -5.77
CA ARG A 111 23.37 0.73 -6.12
C ARG A 111 24.06 0.10 -4.93
N ALA A 112 24.08 0.80 -3.82
CA ALA A 112 24.71 0.36 -2.59
C ALA A 112 23.67 0.29 -1.46
N ALA A 113 23.92 -0.59 -0.50
CA ALA A 113 23.17 -0.61 0.74
C ALA A 113 23.27 0.75 1.46
N ILE A 114 22.19 1.19 2.05
CA ILE A 114 22.18 2.32 2.95
C ILE A 114 22.86 1.89 4.25
N ASN A 115 23.67 2.77 4.81
CA ASN A 115 24.27 2.60 6.13
C ASN A 115 23.87 3.75 7.06
N ALA A 116 24.24 3.68 8.33
CA ALA A 116 23.89 4.69 9.32
C ALA A 116 24.42 6.10 9.01
N ASP A 117 25.48 6.18 8.20
CA ASP A 117 26.14 7.44 7.82
C ASP A 117 25.60 8.00 6.49
N ALA A 118 24.66 7.31 5.84
CA ALA A 118 24.04 7.78 4.61
C ALA A 118 23.36 9.13 4.83
N LYS A 119 23.58 10.05 3.90
CA LYS A 119 22.94 11.36 3.92
C LYS A 119 21.61 11.33 3.21
N PHE A 120 20.69 12.16 3.67
CA PHE A 120 19.43 12.39 2.98
C PHE A 120 19.69 13.06 1.63
N ASN A 121 19.16 12.49 0.58
CA ASN A 121 19.34 12.96 -0.80
C ASN A 121 18.01 12.80 -1.59
N THR A 122 18.05 13.19 -2.86
CA THR A 122 16.91 13.15 -3.77
C THR A 122 16.20 11.79 -3.85
N ALA A 123 16.93 10.69 -3.78
CA ALA A 123 16.36 9.33 -3.86
C ALA A 123 15.88 8.79 -2.50
N MET A 124 15.81 9.62 -1.48
CA MET A 124 15.36 9.23 -0.15
C MET A 124 14.19 10.09 0.29
N ASP A 125 13.17 9.45 0.85
CA ASP A 125 12.02 10.15 1.42
C ASP A 125 11.83 9.83 2.90
N ALA A 126 11.02 10.63 3.58
CA ALA A 126 10.67 10.50 4.98
C ALA A 126 9.15 10.41 5.13
N LEU A 127 8.64 9.19 5.14
CA LEU A 127 7.20 8.93 5.32
C LEU A 127 6.78 9.33 6.73
N LYS A 128 5.72 10.11 6.83
CA LYS A 128 5.25 10.67 8.10
C LYS A 128 4.11 9.85 8.70
N SER A 129 4.18 9.56 9.99
CA SER A 129 3.05 9.10 10.78
C SER A 129 3.07 9.78 12.16
N GLY A 130 2.08 10.63 12.41
CA GLY A 130 2.05 11.50 13.60
C GLY A 130 3.28 12.41 13.66
N SER A 131 4.07 12.30 14.73
CA SER A 131 5.34 13.03 14.92
C SER A 131 6.58 12.23 14.47
N ARG A 132 6.39 11.03 13.90
CA ARG A 132 7.48 10.12 13.54
C ARG A 132 7.67 10.06 12.03
N TYR A 133 8.88 9.68 11.63
CA TYR A 133 9.25 9.50 10.23
C TYR A 133 9.95 8.16 10.04
N ARG A 134 9.61 7.47 8.96
CA ARG A 134 10.35 6.34 8.41
C ARG A 134 11.12 6.82 7.20
N VAL A 135 12.43 6.70 7.22
CA VAL A 135 13.27 7.02 6.06
C VAL A 135 13.29 5.82 5.13
N VAL A 136 13.00 6.06 3.87
CA VAL A 136 12.93 5.03 2.82
C VAL A 136 13.64 5.51 1.56
N HIS A 137 14.11 4.59 0.74
CA HIS A 137 14.39 4.89 -0.65
C HIS A 137 13.07 5.05 -1.39
N TYR A 138 13.03 5.99 -2.34
CA TYR A 138 11.88 6.14 -3.22
C TYR A 138 12.32 6.50 -4.64
N THR A 139 11.40 6.42 -5.57
CA THR A 139 11.64 6.71 -6.98
C THR A 139 11.06 8.08 -7.32
N PRO A 140 11.87 9.16 -7.35
CA PRO A 140 11.37 10.50 -7.61
C PRO A 140 10.91 10.70 -9.05
N LEU A 141 11.54 10.03 -10.01
CA LEU A 141 11.25 10.19 -11.42
C LEU A 141 10.96 8.85 -12.08
N ARG A 142 9.90 8.80 -12.88
CA ARG A 142 9.49 7.64 -13.68
C ARG A 142 9.10 8.09 -15.08
N ILE A 143 9.46 7.30 -16.07
CA ILE A 143 9.02 7.48 -17.45
C ILE A 143 7.90 6.46 -17.72
N LYS A 144 6.77 6.95 -18.20
CA LYS A 144 5.67 6.13 -18.67
C LYS A 144 5.16 6.69 -20.00
N ASP A 145 5.26 5.89 -21.04
CA ASP A 145 4.91 6.31 -22.39
C ASP A 145 5.63 7.62 -22.79
N LYS A 146 4.88 8.66 -23.06
CA LYS A 146 5.40 10.00 -23.40
C LYS A 146 5.49 10.95 -22.20
N SER A 147 5.34 10.44 -20.99
CA SER A 147 5.25 11.28 -19.80
C SER A 147 6.41 11.06 -18.83
N LEU A 148 6.93 12.16 -18.30
CA LEU A 148 7.74 12.17 -17.10
C LEU A 148 6.82 12.35 -15.89
N ILE A 149 6.82 11.36 -15.00
CA ILE A 149 6.10 11.37 -13.74
C ILE A 149 7.08 11.77 -12.65
N ILE A 150 6.76 12.84 -11.92
CA ILE A 150 7.57 13.42 -10.87
C ILE A 150 6.85 13.19 -9.54
N ASN A 151 7.39 12.30 -8.72
CA ASN A 151 6.88 12.05 -7.37
C ASN A 151 7.57 13.02 -6.42
N LEU A 152 6.79 13.84 -5.74
CA LEU A 152 7.31 14.77 -4.74
C LEU A 152 7.62 14.04 -3.42
N HIS A 153 8.53 14.60 -2.63
CA HIS A 153 8.79 14.12 -1.29
C HIS A 153 7.56 14.26 -0.40
N ASN A 154 7.36 13.32 0.51
CA ASN A 154 6.19 13.28 1.38
C ASN A 154 6.09 14.52 2.28
N GLY A 155 4.92 15.16 2.29
CA GLY A 155 4.59 16.26 3.18
C GLY A 155 5.29 17.59 2.88
N VAL A 156 5.69 17.85 1.63
CA VAL A 156 6.30 19.12 1.18
C VAL A 156 5.25 20.17 0.80
N LEU A 157 4.06 19.75 0.38
CA LEU A 157 2.96 20.65 0.03
C LEU A 157 2.05 20.93 1.22
N ASN A 158 1.32 22.06 1.15
CA ASN A 158 0.26 22.43 2.08
C ASN A 158 -1.10 22.37 1.39
N TRP A 159 -2.14 22.07 2.16
CA TRP A 159 -3.52 22.17 1.69
C TRP A 159 -3.83 23.59 1.21
N GLU A 160 -4.58 23.71 0.11
CA GLU A 160 -4.96 25.00 -0.52
C GLU A 160 -3.77 25.85 -0.97
N GLY A 161 -2.56 25.29 -0.95
CA GLY A 161 -1.34 25.96 -1.40
C GLY A 161 -1.29 26.13 -2.91
N SER A 162 -0.63 27.20 -3.35
CA SER A 162 -0.34 27.50 -4.75
C SER A 162 1.15 27.39 -5.01
N TYR A 163 1.52 26.70 -6.10
CA TYR A 163 2.90 26.34 -6.41
C TYR A 163 3.20 26.56 -7.89
N TYR A 164 4.50 26.64 -8.21
CA TYR A 164 5.00 26.52 -9.57
C TYR A 164 6.17 25.54 -9.62
N VAL A 165 6.38 24.97 -10.80
CA VAL A 165 7.46 24.01 -11.08
C VAL A 165 8.46 24.67 -12.00
N THR A 166 9.76 24.46 -11.74
CA THR A 166 10.83 24.75 -12.69
C THR A 166 11.58 23.49 -13.01
N ILE A 167 12.02 23.34 -14.23
CA ILE A 167 12.86 22.25 -14.71
C ILE A 167 14.03 22.84 -15.47
N ASP A 168 15.27 22.55 -15.02
CA ASP A 168 16.47 23.04 -15.69
C ASP A 168 16.63 22.39 -17.07
N GLU A 169 17.28 23.10 -17.98
CA GLU A 169 17.82 22.51 -19.20
C GLU A 169 18.81 21.41 -18.81
N GLY A 170 18.73 20.25 -19.49
CA GLY A 170 19.57 19.09 -19.15
C GLY A 170 18.89 18.01 -18.33
N VAL A 171 17.80 18.31 -17.62
CA VAL A 171 16.98 17.31 -16.91
C VAL A 171 16.35 16.30 -17.88
N ILE A 172 15.87 16.79 -19.01
CA ILE A 172 15.32 15.97 -20.10
C ILE A 172 16.14 16.29 -21.35
N LYS A 173 16.75 15.27 -21.95
CA LYS A 173 17.61 15.43 -23.13
C LYS A 173 16.84 16.10 -24.27
N GLY A 174 17.42 17.19 -24.80
CA GLY A 174 16.84 17.94 -25.91
C GLY A 174 15.63 18.81 -25.56
N HIS A 175 15.29 18.94 -24.27
CA HIS A 175 14.24 19.83 -23.78
C HIS A 175 14.82 21.08 -23.13
N LYS A 176 14.27 22.25 -23.45
CA LYS A 176 14.74 23.57 -22.94
C LYS A 176 14.52 23.80 -21.45
N GLY A 177 13.89 22.84 -20.75
CA GLY A 177 13.44 23.02 -19.38
C GLY A 177 12.05 23.68 -19.29
N ILE A 178 11.67 24.05 -18.07
CA ILE A 178 10.43 24.80 -17.76
C ILE A 178 10.82 25.98 -16.87
N ALA A 179 10.51 27.19 -17.34
CA ALA A 179 10.83 28.40 -16.59
C ALA A 179 9.75 28.67 -15.51
N LYS A 180 10.09 29.58 -14.61
CA LYS A 180 9.13 30.08 -13.61
C LYS A 180 7.86 30.57 -14.33
N ASP A 181 6.70 30.22 -13.78
CA ASP A 181 5.36 30.59 -14.22
C ASP A 181 4.81 29.85 -15.46
N GLU A 182 5.62 29.03 -16.13
CA GLU A 182 5.13 28.18 -17.24
C GLU A 182 4.30 26.97 -16.75
N TRP A 183 4.51 26.51 -15.51
CA TRP A 183 3.76 25.38 -14.90
C TRP A 183 3.34 25.70 -13.48
N ARG A 184 2.07 26.00 -13.29
CA ARG A 184 1.48 26.30 -11.98
C ARG A 184 0.43 25.27 -11.61
N PHE A 185 0.25 25.03 -10.31
CA PHE A 185 -0.81 24.18 -9.78
C PHE A 185 -1.24 24.63 -8.38
N THR A 186 -2.45 24.22 -8.00
CA THR A 186 -2.99 24.42 -6.65
C THR A 186 -3.31 23.06 -6.01
N VAL A 187 -3.32 23.01 -4.69
CA VAL A 187 -3.68 21.85 -3.91
C VAL A 187 -5.11 21.96 -3.41
N LYS A 188 -5.86 20.87 -3.44
CA LYS A 188 -7.22 20.77 -2.90
C LYS A 188 -7.28 21.18 -1.43
N SER A 189 -8.48 21.47 -0.95
CA SER A 189 -8.77 21.62 0.47
C SER A 189 -8.63 20.30 1.22
N LYS A 190 -8.40 20.42 2.53
CA LYS A 190 -8.28 19.29 3.43
C LYS A 190 -9.58 18.46 3.47
N PRO A 191 -9.51 17.12 3.50
CA PRO A 191 -10.70 16.29 3.66
C PRO A 191 -11.51 16.66 4.91
N SER A 192 -12.83 16.63 4.79
CA SER A 192 -13.74 17.04 5.88
C SER A 192 -14.15 15.87 6.80
N GLY A 193 -13.81 14.63 6.44
CA GLY A 193 -14.23 13.44 7.17
C GLY A 193 -13.12 12.41 7.36
N ASN A 194 -13.50 11.26 7.91
CA ASN A 194 -12.61 10.15 8.24
C ASN A 194 -12.68 9.00 7.23
N ASN A 195 -13.56 9.09 6.22
CA ASN A 195 -13.64 8.15 5.11
C ASN A 195 -12.85 8.74 3.94
N LEU A 196 -11.60 8.34 3.80
CA LEU A 196 -10.63 8.89 2.86
C LEU A 196 -10.64 8.08 1.57
N LYS A 197 -10.86 8.74 0.44
CA LYS A 197 -10.84 8.10 -0.88
C LYS A 197 -9.48 8.25 -1.53
N VAL A 198 -8.83 7.13 -1.83
CA VAL A 198 -7.57 7.09 -2.57
C VAL A 198 -7.86 6.67 -4.00
N ARG A 199 -7.54 7.54 -4.96
CA ARG A 199 -7.75 7.32 -6.40
C ARG A 199 -6.53 7.81 -7.17
N PRO A 200 -5.85 6.95 -7.94
CA PRO A 200 -4.59 7.33 -8.61
C PRO A 200 -4.78 8.35 -9.73
N ASP A 201 -6.02 8.53 -10.22
CA ASP A 201 -6.40 9.53 -11.23
C ASP A 201 -6.70 10.92 -10.65
N GLY A 202 -6.56 11.10 -9.34
CA GLY A 202 -6.84 12.36 -8.66
C GLY A 202 -8.31 12.64 -8.37
N SER A 203 -9.24 11.74 -8.68
CA SER A 203 -10.68 11.91 -8.42
C SER A 203 -11.04 11.75 -6.93
N GLY A 204 -10.13 11.21 -6.10
CA GLY A 204 -10.29 11.03 -4.66
C GLY A 204 -9.78 12.21 -3.83
N ASP A 205 -9.68 11.98 -2.53
CA ASP A 205 -9.05 12.89 -1.57
C ASP A 205 -7.52 12.84 -1.69
N PHE A 206 -7.00 11.66 -2.01
CA PHE A 206 -5.58 11.33 -2.16
C PHE A 206 -5.34 10.54 -3.44
N CYS A 207 -4.11 10.64 -3.97
CA CYS A 207 -3.64 9.81 -5.08
C CYS A 207 -2.87 8.58 -4.58
N THR A 208 -2.33 8.62 -3.35
CA THR A 208 -1.49 7.59 -2.75
C THR A 208 -2.07 7.08 -1.45
N VAL A 209 -1.80 5.81 -1.13
CA VAL A 209 -2.21 5.22 0.15
C VAL A 209 -1.42 5.85 1.30
N GLN A 210 -0.11 6.14 1.10
CA GLN A 210 0.71 6.80 2.11
C GLN A 210 0.24 8.21 2.43
N GLY A 211 -0.22 8.97 1.45
CA GLY A 211 -0.82 10.28 1.66
C GLY A 211 -2.02 10.22 2.60
N ALA A 212 -2.93 9.27 2.36
CA ALA A 212 -4.08 9.02 3.22
C ALA A 212 -3.68 8.55 4.63
N LEU A 213 -2.67 7.65 4.76
CA LEU A 213 -2.17 7.19 6.05
C LEU A 213 -1.49 8.32 6.85
N SER A 214 -0.72 9.18 6.17
CA SER A 214 -0.10 10.36 6.79
C SER A 214 -1.15 11.32 7.33
N TYR A 215 -2.23 11.54 6.57
CA TYR A 215 -3.37 12.34 7.04
C TYR A 215 -4.10 11.66 8.20
N ALA A 216 -4.45 10.37 8.09
CA ALA A 216 -5.10 9.61 9.15
C ALA A 216 -4.32 9.68 10.47
N SER A 217 -2.99 9.59 10.40
CA SER A 217 -2.13 9.68 11.58
C SER A 217 -2.05 11.09 12.20
N SER A 218 -2.47 12.13 11.47
CA SER A 218 -2.59 13.50 12.00
C SER A 218 -3.88 13.73 12.79
N LEU A 219 -4.86 12.84 12.63
CA LEU A 219 -6.07 12.81 13.46
C LEU A 219 -5.75 12.20 14.83
N GLY A 220 -6.64 12.35 15.80
CA GLY A 220 -6.43 11.76 17.14
C GLY A 220 -6.16 10.24 17.05
N LYS A 221 -5.30 9.72 17.96
CA LYS A 221 -4.83 8.31 17.96
C LYS A 221 -5.98 7.30 17.79
N ASP A 222 -7.10 7.50 18.48
CA ASP A 222 -8.22 6.56 18.54
C ASP A 222 -9.41 6.98 17.66
N VAL A 223 -9.26 8.04 16.85
CA VAL A 223 -10.26 8.42 15.84
C VAL A 223 -10.31 7.32 14.78
N GLU A 224 -11.49 6.76 14.54
CA GLU A 224 -11.69 5.73 13.51
C GLU A 224 -11.55 6.34 12.12
N VAL A 225 -10.80 5.67 11.25
CA VAL A 225 -10.53 6.12 9.88
C VAL A 225 -10.66 4.95 8.92
N THR A 226 -11.38 5.18 7.83
CA THR A 226 -11.42 4.26 6.69
C THR A 226 -10.66 4.88 5.52
N VAL A 227 -9.72 4.11 4.95
CA VAL A 227 -9.00 4.43 3.71
C VAL A 227 -9.55 3.52 2.62
N ASP A 228 -10.43 4.07 1.78
CA ASP A 228 -11.04 3.39 0.63
C ASP A 228 -10.14 3.55 -0.60
N VAL A 229 -9.45 2.47 -0.96
CA VAL A 229 -8.44 2.45 -2.01
C VAL A 229 -9.03 1.89 -3.31
N GLY A 230 -9.16 2.73 -4.32
CA GLY A 230 -9.65 2.34 -5.63
C GLY A 230 -8.78 1.31 -6.32
N ALA A 231 -9.32 0.71 -7.39
CA ALA A 231 -8.55 -0.19 -8.24
C ALA A 231 -7.36 0.55 -8.88
N GLY A 232 -6.22 -0.13 -8.95
CA GLY A 232 -4.99 0.40 -9.53
C GLY A 232 -3.74 -0.19 -8.91
N THR A 233 -2.59 0.19 -9.46
CA THR A 233 -1.26 -0.16 -8.90
C THR A 233 -0.64 1.07 -8.26
N TYR A 234 -0.35 0.96 -6.98
CA TYR A 234 0.27 1.98 -6.15
C TYR A 234 1.72 1.60 -5.88
N ASN A 235 2.67 2.36 -6.44
CA ASN A 235 4.11 2.06 -6.33
C ASN A 235 4.73 2.87 -5.19
N GLU A 236 4.51 2.45 -3.97
CA GLU A 236 4.90 3.20 -2.78
C GLU A 236 5.16 2.30 -1.57
N PRO A 237 6.15 2.63 -0.71
CA PRO A 237 6.29 2.04 0.60
C PRO A 237 5.31 2.69 1.59
N LEU A 238 4.84 1.92 2.59
CA LEU A 238 3.85 2.39 3.55
C LEU A 238 4.39 2.43 4.97
N PHE A 239 3.97 3.44 5.72
CA PHE A 239 4.26 3.61 7.14
C PHE A 239 3.04 4.09 7.91
N LEU A 240 2.69 3.35 8.96
CA LEU A 240 1.66 3.73 9.92
C LEU A 240 2.16 3.48 11.34
N ARG A 241 2.08 4.49 12.21
CA ARG A 241 2.54 4.40 13.60
C ARG A 241 1.63 5.16 14.55
N ASP A 242 1.50 4.60 15.77
CA ASP A 242 0.76 5.22 16.89
C ASP A 242 -0.68 5.65 16.54
N LYS A 243 -1.34 4.91 15.62
CA LYS A 243 -2.70 5.20 15.15
C LYS A 243 -3.56 3.93 15.22
N ASN A 244 -4.61 3.98 16.00
CA ASN A 244 -5.55 2.89 16.18
C ASN A 244 -6.78 3.02 15.26
N LYS A 245 -7.56 1.93 15.14
CA LYS A 245 -8.86 1.88 14.46
C LYS A 245 -8.78 2.38 13.01
N VAL A 246 -7.84 1.84 12.25
CA VAL A 246 -7.69 2.14 10.83
C VAL A 246 -8.18 0.95 10.01
N THR A 247 -9.04 1.21 9.03
CA THR A 247 -9.41 0.24 8.00
C THR A 247 -8.83 0.68 6.66
N ILE A 248 -8.02 -0.17 6.03
CA ILE A 248 -7.52 0.01 4.66
C ILE A 248 -8.26 -1.00 3.79
N LYS A 249 -9.12 -0.53 2.90
CA LYS A 249 -9.94 -1.39 2.06
C LYS A 249 -9.69 -1.13 0.59
N GLY A 250 -9.26 -2.16 -0.13
CA GLY A 250 -9.12 -2.13 -1.59
C GLY A 250 -10.43 -2.40 -2.33
N ALA A 251 -10.43 -2.24 -3.63
CA ALA A 251 -11.56 -2.59 -4.49
C ALA A 251 -11.72 -4.12 -4.65
N SER A 252 -10.61 -4.83 -4.73
CA SER A 252 -10.54 -6.29 -4.69
C SER A 252 -9.10 -6.74 -4.45
N SER A 253 -8.91 -8.00 -4.03
CA SER A 253 -7.58 -8.57 -3.75
C SER A 253 -6.63 -8.59 -4.96
N THR A 254 -7.12 -8.49 -6.18
CA THR A 254 -6.31 -8.43 -7.41
C THR A 254 -6.41 -7.09 -8.13
N GLY A 255 -7.44 -6.31 -7.86
CA GLY A 255 -7.68 -5.02 -8.51
C GLY A 255 -6.97 -3.85 -7.84
N THR A 256 -6.68 -3.96 -6.53
CA THR A 256 -5.89 -2.96 -5.80
C THR A 256 -4.56 -3.57 -5.40
N VAL A 257 -3.47 -3.09 -6.00
CA VAL A 257 -2.13 -3.63 -5.78
C VAL A 257 -1.22 -2.52 -5.25
N ILE A 258 -0.69 -2.71 -4.04
CA ILE A 258 0.35 -1.85 -3.47
C ILE A 258 1.66 -2.63 -3.60
N SER A 259 2.59 -2.13 -4.42
CA SER A 259 3.81 -2.85 -4.78
C SER A 259 5.01 -1.93 -4.72
N TYR A 260 6.05 -2.32 -4.01
CA TYR A 260 7.30 -1.58 -3.94
C TYR A 260 8.48 -2.50 -3.64
N PRO A 261 9.62 -2.37 -4.35
CA PRO A 261 10.81 -3.15 -4.05
C PRO A 261 11.52 -2.60 -2.81
N ASN A 262 11.77 -3.46 -1.82
CA ASN A 262 12.55 -3.12 -0.64
C ASN A 262 13.21 -4.37 -0.04
N ASN A 263 14.37 -4.24 0.58
CA ASN A 263 15.06 -5.33 1.26
C ASN A 263 16.07 -4.83 2.31
N GLU A 264 16.73 -5.75 3.02
CA GLU A 264 17.71 -5.41 4.07
C GLU A 264 18.97 -4.72 3.52
N SER A 265 19.29 -4.89 2.23
CA SER A 265 20.45 -4.20 1.63
C SER A 265 20.18 -2.73 1.36
N TRP A 266 18.92 -2.35 1.20
CA TRP A 266 18.52 -0.96 0.97
C TRP A 266 18.14 -0.26 2.28
N CYS A 267 17.36 -0.94 3.10
CA CYS A 267 16.91 -0.46 4.38
C CYS A 267 17.19 -1.54 5.45
N PRO A 268 18.44 -1.74 5.84
CA PRO A 268 18.77 -2.75 6.83
C PRO A 268 18.08 -2.49 8.15
N GLY A 269 17.68 -3.56 8.81
CA GLY A 269 16.88 -3.51 10.03
C GLY A 269 15.39 -3.73 9.77
N SER A 270 14.71 -4.19 10.81
CA SER A 270 13.31 -4.67 10.70
C SER A 270 12.28 -3.65 11.18
N GLY A 271 12.64 -2.42 11.30
CA GLY A 271 11.76 -1.36 11.73
C GLY A 271 12.54 -0.21 12.33
N GLY A 272 11.91 0.91 12.38
CA GLY A 272 12.48 2.11 12.97
C GLY A 272 11.86 3.35 12.35
N SER A 273 11.87 4.43 13.10
CA SER A 273 11.34 5.70 12.64
C SER A 273 12.09 6.84 13.29
N ARG A 274 12.10 7.97 12.63
CA ARG A 274 12.67 9.17 13.20
C ARG A 274 11.60 10.02 13.86
N SER A 275 11.99 10.75 14.89
CA SER A 275 11.10 11.71 15.57
C SER A 275 10.93 13.02 14.80
N SER A 276 11.79 13.27 13.82
CA SER A 276 11.75 14.46 12.98
C SER A 276 12.16 14.11 11.56
N ARG A 277 11.66 14.87 10.58
CA ARG A 277 12.05 14.71 9.19
C ARG A 277 13.53 15.04 9.02
N PRO A 278 14.32 14.19 8.33
CA PRO A 278 15.68 14.54 7.95
C PRO A 278 15.68 15.76 7.00
N VAL A 279 16.72 16.57 7.10
CA VAL A 279 16.97 17.66 6.16
C VAL A 279 18.12 17.31 5.22
N ALA A 280 18.14 17.93 4.04
CA ALA A 280 19.22 17.70 3.06
C ALA A 280 20.61 17.91 3.69
N GLY A 281 21.52 17.00 3.41
CA GLY A 281 22.88 17.01 3.96
C GLY A 281 23.03 16.49 5.39
N ALA A 282 21.95 16.21 6.13
CA ALA A 282 22.01 15.58 7.43
C ALA A 282 22.23 14.06 7.28
N ALA A 283 22.96 13.47 8.23
CA ALA A 283 23.06 12.03 8.34
C ALA A 283 21.70 11.41 8.69
N VAL A 284 21.32 10.34 8.04
CA VAL A 284 20.07 9.59 8.27
C VAL A 284 20.38 8.17 8.70
N SER A 285 19.53 7.63 9.57
CA SER A 285 19.58 6.21 9.91
C SER A 285 18.94 5.40 8.78
N THR A 286 19.46 4.24 8.50
CA THR A 286 18.95 3.30 7.53
C THR A 286 17.94 2.31 8.11
N SER A 287 17.62 2.44 9.41
CA SER A 287 16.71 1.54 10.12
C SER A 287 15.22 1.76 9.78
N GLY A 288 14.91 2.19 8.57
CA GLY A 288 13.54 2.37 8.09
C GLY A 288 12.76 1.07 7.85
N GLY A 289 13.41 -0.07 8.07
CA GLY A 289 12.82 -1.38 7.84
C GLY A 289 12.81 -1.80 6.38
N ARG A 290 12.88 -3.09 6.14
CA ARG A 290 12.94 -3.74 4.83
C ARG A 290 11.58 -4.14 4.29
N SER A 291 10.52 -3.91 5.05
CA SER A 291 9.16 -4.21 4.63
C SER A 291 8.63 -3.19 3.62
N LEU A 292 7.72 -3.61 2.75
CA LEU A 292 6.87 -2.69 1.98
C LEU A 292 6.06 -1.84 2.96
N MET A 293 5.24 -2.47 3.79
CA MET A 293 4.43 -1.81 4.81
C MET A 293 5.00 -2.05 6.20
N LEU A 294 5.38 -0.96 6.89
CA LEU A 294 5.75 -0.98 8.29
C LEU A 294 4.61 -0.41 9.14
N VAL A 295 4.13 -1.20 10.08
CA VAL A 295 3.12 -0.78 11.06
C VAL A 295 3.72 -0.87 12.46
N GLU A 296 3.71 0.23 13.21
CA GLU A 296 4.27 0.27 14.55
C GLU A 296 3.26 0.78 15.57
N ASN A 297 3.10 0.04 16.66
CA ASN A 297 2.30 0.43 17.83
C ASN A 297 0.85 0.85 17.48
N CYS A 298 0.20 0.11 16.58
CA CYS A 298 -1.20 0.31 16.18
C CYS A 298 -2.07 -0.83 16.69
N ASP A 299 -3.26 -0.52 17.21
CA ASP A 299 -4.29 -1.50 17.57
C ASP A 299 -5.52 -1.38 16.69
N ALA A 300 -6.21 -2.50 16.47
CA ALA A 300 -7.42 -2.58 15.66
C ALA A 300 -7.19 -2.05 14.22
N LEU A 301 -6.11 -2.50 13.58
CA LEU A 301 -5.87 -2.29 12.16
C LEU A 301 -6.58 -3.39 11.36
N THR A 302 -7.34 -2.99 10.34
CA THR A 302 -7.94 -3.91 9.36
C THR A 302 -7.42 -3.58 7.97
N ILE A 303 -6.97 -4.61 7.24
CA ILE A 303 -6.56 -4.53 5.83
C ILE A 303 -7.39 -5.53 5.06
N SER A 304 -8.12 -5.09 4.04
CA SER A 304 -8.96 -5.99 3.25
C SER A 304 -8.95 -5.70 1.75
N ASP A 305 -9.24 -6.74 0.96
CA ASP A 305 -9.53 -6.66 -0.46
C ASP A 305 -8.38 -6.03 -1.29
N LEU A 306 -7.12 -6.32 -0.98
CA LEU A 306 -5.96 -5.78 -1.70
C LEU A 306 -4.77 -6.74 -1.73
N THR A 307 -3.79 -6.43 -2.58
CA THR A 307 -2.48 -7.05 -2.61
C THR A 307 -1.44 -6.11 -1.96
N LEU A 308 -0.62 -6.66 -1.06
CA LEU A 308 0.66 -6.09 -0.65
C LEU A 308 1.78 -6.92 -1.25
N GLU A 309 2.59 -6.35 -2.12
CA GLU A 309 3.67 -7.04 -2.80
C GLU A 309 5.00 -6.34 -2.59
N ASN A 310 5.92 -6.98 -1.86
CA ASN A 310 7.30 -6.54 -1.92
C ASN A 310 7.93 -7.09 -3.20
N SER A 311 8.01 -6.24 -4.20
CA SER A 311 8.42 -6.59 -5.56
C SER A 311 9.95 -6.65 -5.75
N PHE A 312 10.73 -6.79 -4.67
CA PHE A 312 12.18 -6.98 -4.76
C PHE A 312 12.55 -8.17 -5.66
N GLY A 313 11.74 -9.25 -5.60
CA GLY A 313 11.72 -10.28 -6.64
C GLY A 313 12.91 -11.25 -6.65
N GLU A 314 13.76 -11.23 -5.64
CA GLU A 314 14.94 -12.09 -5.56
C GLU A 314 14.81 -13.14 -4.46
N LEU A 315 15.38 -14.33 -4.68
CA LEU A 315 15.40 -15.41 -3.69
C LEU A 315 16.33 -15.14 -2.51
N LYS A 316 17.24 -14.17 -2.65
CA LYS A 316 18.19 -13.76 -1.61
C LYS A 316 17.88 -12.36 -1.17
N GLY A 317 17.66 -12.19 0.12
CA GLY A 317 17.36 -10.91 0.70
C GLY A 317 16.00 -10.90 1.41
N GLN A 318 16.02 -10.46 2.66
CA GLN A 318 14.85 -10.37 3.52
C GLN A 318 14.01 -9.17 3.08
N ALA A 319 12.73 -9.40 2.79
CA ALA A 319 11.87 -8.43 2.11
C ALA A 319 10.40 -8.66 2.48
N GLU A 320 9.95 -8.15 3.63
CA GLU A 320 8.57 -8.33 4.05
C GLU A 320 7.58 -7.54 3.16
N ALA A 321 6.44 -8.14 2.83
CA ALA A 321 5.28 -7.40 2.33
C ALA A 321 4.68 -6.54 3.44
N ILE A 322 4.59 -7.09 4.66
CA ILE A 322 4.15 -6.36 5.84
C ILE A 322 4.94 -6.76 7.08
N TYR A 323 5.34 -5.76 7.86
CA TYR A 323 5.83 -5.93 9.23
C TYR A 323 4.88 -5.23 10.21
N PHE A 324 4.11 -6.03 10.94
CA PHE A 324 3.30 -5.57 12.06
C PHE A 324 4.13 -5.58 13.34
N ASN A 325 4.84 -4.47 13.58
CA ASN A 325 5.72 -4.28 14.72
C ASN A 325 4.94 -3.69 15.91
N SER A 326 4.10 -4.51 16.50
CA SER A 326 3.32 -4.10 17.67
C SER A 326 4.22 -3.78 18.86
N GLY A 327 4.00 -2.65 19.50
CA GLY A 327 4.62 -2.30 20.78
C GLY A 327 4.03 -3.07 21.97
N SER A 328 2.93 -3.79 21.77
CA SER A 328 2.23 -4.60 22.75
C SER A 328 1.74 -5.90 22.12
N ASN A 329 1.93 -7.04 22.81
CA ASN A 329 1.38 -8.33 22.38
C ASN A 329 -0.16 -8.42 22.45
N GLN A 330 -0.84 -7.32 22.77
CA GLN A 330 -2.30 -7.22 22.77
C GLN A 330 -2.85 -6.48 21.54
N HIS A 331 -2.00 -5.79 20.75
CA HIS A 331 -2.46 -5.06 19.56
C HIS A 331 -2.96 -6.02 18.49
N ARG A 332 -4.06 -5.63 17.86
CA ARG A 332 -4.82 -6.46 16.92
C ARG A 332 -4.62 -6.02 15.48
N LEU A 333 -4.45 -7.02 14.62
CA LEU A 333 -4.43 -6.86 13.17
C LEU A 333 -5.40 -7.87 12.55
N THR A 334 -6.24 -7.40 11.63
CA THR A 334 -7.05 -8.24 10.75
C THR A 334 -6.59 -8.05 9.31
N ILE A 335 -6.35 -9.17 8.59
CA ILE A 335 -6.10 -9.20 7.16
C ILE A 335 -7.14 -10.12 6.53
N ASP A 336 -8.01 -9.58 5.68
CA ASP A 336 -9.13 -10.32 5.10
C ASP A 336 -9.14 -10.20 3.58
N ASN A 337 -9.28 -11.32 2.87
CA ASN A 337 -9.32 -11.39 1.43
C ASN A 337 -8.17 -10.64 0.73
N CYS A 338 -6.94 -10.78 1.25
CA CYS A 338 -5.75 -10.12 0.77
C CYS A 338 -4.76 -11.08 0.11
N ARG A 339 -3.76 -10.51 -0.58
CA ARG A 339 -2.59 -11.24 -1.06
C ARG A 339 -1.34 -10.59 -0.50
N LEU A 340 -0.52 -11.36 0.22
CA LEU A 340 0.77 -10.94 0.73
C LEU A 340 1.84 -11.66 -0.07
N LEU A 341 2.58 -10.93 -0.88
CA LEU A 341 3.50 -11.48 -1.86
C LEU A 341 4.93 -10.98 -1.63
N SER A 342 5.85 -11.92 -1.47
CA SER A 342 7.30 -11.69 -1.50
C SER A 342 8.03 -13.02 -1.69
N PHE A 343 9.31 -13.08 -1.33
CA PHE A 343 10.10 -14.32 -1.32
C PHE A 343 10.52 -14.68 0.10
N GLN A 344 11.59 -14.11 0.64
CA GLN A 344 12.02 -14.37 2.02
C GLN A 344 11.34 -13.38 2.98
N ASP A 345 10.87 -13.89 4.12
CA ASP A 345 10.32 -13.09 5.23
C ASP A 345 9.00 -12.34 4.91
N THR A 346 8.17 -12.82 4.00
CA THR A 346 6.98 -12.09 3.47
C THR A 346 6.10 -11.46 4.55
N PHE A 347 5.83 -12.16 5.65
CA PHE A 347 4.95 -11.70 6.73
C PHE A 347 5.62 -11.80 8.09
N LEU A 348 5.90 -10.65 8.70
CA LEU A 348 6.38 -10.57 10.07
C LEU A 348 5.33 -9.93 10.97
N CYS A 349 5.01 -10.58 12.10
CA CYS A 349 4.06 -10.02 13.04
C CYS A 349 4.40 -10.20 14.52
N LYS A 350 3.85 -9.30 15.33
CA LYS A 350 3.70 -9.35 16.79
C LYS A 350 2.23 -9.13 17.12
N GLY A 351 1.82 -9.32 18.38
CA GLY A 351 0.45 -9.02 18.81
C GLY A 351 -0.53 -10.18 18.61
N VAL A 352 -1.78 -9.84 18.34
CA VAL A 352 -2.89 -10.77 18.10
C VAL A 352 -3.41 -10.54 16.68
N VAL A 353 -3.26 -11.54 15.80
CA VAL A 353 -3.46 -11.36 14.37
C VAL A 353 -4.44 -12.39 13.83
N TRP A 354 -5.38 -11.93 13.01
CA TRP A 354 -6.26 -12.76 12.21
C TRP A 354 -6.02 -12.53 10.72
N VAL A 355 -5.66 -13.58 10.01
CA VAL A 355 -5.51 -13.61 8.55
C VAL A 355 -6.56 -14.56 8.00
N HIS A 356 -7.48 -14.06 7.19
CA HIS A 356 -8.65 -14.80 6.74
C HIS A 356 -8.76 -14.74 5.21
N LYS A 357 -9.10 -15.87 4.59
CA LYS A 357 -9.35 -16.01 3.15
C LYS A 357 -8.28 -15.35 2.27
N SER A 358 -7.04 -15.39 2.71
CA SER A 358 -5.94 -14.66 2.09
C SER A 358 -4.88 -15.59 1.51
N LEU A 359 -4.13 -15.09 0.52
CA LEU A 359 -2.96 -15.75 -0.04
C LEU A 359 -1.69 -15.17 0.60
N ILE A 360 -0.84 -16.03 1.16
CA ILE A 360 0.50 -15.68 1.60
C ILE A 360 1.50 -16.49 0.79
N ALA A 361 2.37 -15.82 0.04
CA ALA A 361 3.34 -16.47 -0.84
C ALA A 361 4.78 -16.09 -0.50
N GLY A 362 5.68 -17.10 -0.48
CA GLY A 362 7.08 -16.93 -0.17
C GLY A 362 7.87 -18.21 -0.22
N HIS A 363 9.12 -18.19 0.28
CA HIS A 363 9.95 -19.43 0.26
C HIS A 363 10.72 -19.71 1.55
N CYS A 364 11.34 -18.72 2.18
CA CYS A 364 12.19 -18.95 3.36
C CYS A 364 11.69 -18.10 4.52
N ASP A 365 11.28 -18.77 5.60
CA ASP A 365 10.74 -18.12 6.80
C ASP A 365 9.67 -17.07 6.45
N PHE A 366 8.90 -17.34 5.39
CA PHE A 366 8.05 -16.32 4.82
C PHE A 366 6.84 -15.95 5.70
N ILE A 367 6.66 -16.68 6.81
CA ILE A 367 5.81 -16.32 7.94
C ILE A 367 6.67 -16.42 9.19
N TRP A 368 6.92 -15.28 9.87
CA TRP A 368 7.76 -15.32 11.05
C TRP A 368 7.40 -14.24 12.06
N GLY A 369 8.00 -14.31 13.25
CA GLY A 369 7.82 -13.27 14.25
C GLY A 369 7.50 -13.77 15.66
N TYR A 370 6.86 -12.91 16.43
CA TYR A 370 6.70 -12.99 17.88
C TYR A 370 5.24 -12.87 18.33
N PRO A 371 4.24 -13.34 17.59
CA PRO A 371 2.84 -13.10 17.97
C PRO A 371 2.48 -13.82 19.26
N LYS A 372 1.60 -13.22 20.06
CA LYS A 372 0.88 -13.93 21.12
C LYS A 372 -0.03 -15.00 20.51
N ALA A 373 -0.76 -14.62 19.46
CA ALA A 373 -1.54 -15.52 18.62
C ALA A 373 -1.64 -14.94 17.20
N CYS A 374 -1.39 -15.76 16.19
CA CYS A 374 -1.62 -15.42 14.79
C CYS A 374 -2.37 -16.57 14.15
N LEU A 375 -3.64 -16.35 13.83
CA LEU A 375 -4.50 -17.33 13.16
C LEU A 375 -4.57 -17.05 11.67
N PHE A 376 -4.19 -18.04 10.86
CA PHE A 376 -4.51 -18.13 9.44
C PHE A 376 -5.72 -19.05 9.30
N GLU A 377 -6.84 -18.53 8.82
CA GLU A 377 -8.10 -19.25 8.67
C GLU A 377 -8.55 -19.20 7.21
N ASP A 378 -8.84 -20.38 6.62
CA ASP A 378 -9.25 -20.51 5.21
C ASP A 378 -8.25 -19.90 4.21
N CYS A 379 -6.96 -19.87 4.55
CA CYS A 379 -5.92 -19.23 3.75
C CYS A 379 -5.24 -20.19 2.77
N GLU A 380 -4.66 -19.62 1.72
CA GLU A 380 -3.69 -20.31 0.88
C GLU A 380 -2.27 -19.91 1.28
N ILE A 381 -1.43 -20.88 1.62
CA ILE A 381 -0.03 -20.73 1.97
C ILE A 381 0.78 -21.30 0.82
N ARG A 382 1.38 -20.45 -0.01
CA ARG A 382 1.96 -20.84 -1.31
C ARG A 382 3.48 -20.75 -1.30
N ALA A 383 4.13 -21.87 -1.57
CA ALA A 383 5.57 -21.91 -1.79
C ALA A 383 5.94 -21.33 -3.17
N ARG A 384 6.89 -20.40 -3.21
CA ARG A 384 7.46 -19.83 -4.44
C ARG A 384 8.83 -20.44 -4.80
N ALA A 385 9.50 -21.09 -3.85
CA ALA A 385 10.73 -21.85 -4.01
C ALA A 385 10.89 -22.78 -2.81
N ALA A 386 11.95 -23.60 -2.80
CA ALA A 386 12.31 -24.47 -1.67
C ALA A 386 12.61 -23.65 -0.41
N GLY A 387 12.19 -24.15 0.77
CA GLY A 387 12.45 -23.43 2.02
C GLY A 387 11.59 -23.85 3.22
N TYR A 388 11.15 -22.86 3.98
CA TYR A 388 10.44 -23.05 5.24
C TYR A 388 9.26 -22.08 5.32
N ILE A 389 8.08 -22.59 5.72
CA ILE A 389 6.90 -21.74 5.87
C ILE A 389 7.08 -20.83 7.09
N VAL A 390 7.33 -21.42 8.27
CA VAL A 390 7.30 -20.67 9.52
C VAL A 390 8.65 -20.69 10.24
N GLN A 391 9.04 -19.50 10.77
CA GLN A 391 10.02 -19.38 11.84
C GLN A 391 9.39 -18.64 13.03
N ALA A 392 8.93 -19.38 14.03
CA ALA A 392 8.33 -18.81 15.24
C ALA A 392 9.40 -18.40 16.24
N ARG A 393 9.14 -17.30 16.99
CA ARG A 393 9.99 -16.81 18.08
C ARG A 393 9.11 -16.36 19.26
N ILE A 394 8.30 -17.28 19.78
CA ILE A 394 7.24 -16.97 20.73
C ILE A 394 7.84 -16.77 22.12
N GLN A 395 7.43 -15.69 22.81
CA GLN A 395 8.05 -15.28 24.07
C GLN A 395 7.62 -16.15 25.25
N ASN A 396 6.38 -16.67 25.27
CA ASN A 396 5.85 -17.50 26.34
C ASN A 396 5.40 -18.85 25.80
N ALA A 397 5.73 -19.92 26.51
CA ALA A 397 5.34 -21.29 26.11
C ALA A 397 3.81 -21.46 25.94
N SER A 398 3.01 -20.70 26.70
CA SER A 398 1.55 -20.75 26.70
C SER A 398 0.91 -19.91 25.59
N ASP A 399 1.64 -19.03 24.92
CA ASP A 399 1.11 -18.25 23.81
C ASP A 399 0.86 -19.17 22.61
N LYS A 400 -0.23 -18.97 21.89
CA LYS A 400 -0.64 -19.84 20.77
C LYS A 400 0.40 -19.85 19.64
N GLY A 401 1.11 -18.74 19.43
CA GLY A 401 2.02 -18.58 18.31
C GLY A 401 1.27 -18.56 16.98
N PHE A 402 1.77 -19.30 16.02
CA PHE A 402 1.16 -19.40 14.68
C PHE A 402 0.23 -20.60 14.59
N VAL A 403 -1.02 -20.36 14.21
CA VAL A 403 -2.06 -21.39 14.02
C VAL A 403 -2.61 -21.29 12.61
N PHE A 404 -2.63 -22.41 11.90
CA PHE A 404 -3.19 -22.56 10.57
C PHE A 404 -4.43 -23.45 10.68
N LEU A 405 -5.59 -22.90 10.42
CA LEU A 405 -6.89 -23.57 10.48
C LEU A 405 -7.50 -23.65 9.09
N ASN A 406 -7.79 -24.86 8.62
CA ASN A 406 -8.43 -25.10 7.32
C ASN A 406 -7.68 -24.45 6.14
N CYS A 407 -6.36 -24.39 6.21
CA CYS A 407 -5.53 -23.76 5.19
C CYS A 407 -5.13 -24.77 4.08
N LYS A 408 -4.86 -24.22 2.87
CA LYS A 408 -4.30 -24.98 1.75
C LYS A 408 -2.84 -24.63 1.58
N LEU A 409 -1.96 -25.63 1.67
CA LEU A 409 -0.53 -25.48 1.44
C LEU A 409 -0.24 -25.90 0.00
N THR A 410 0.16 -24.96 -0.83
CA THR A 410 0.34 -25.12 -2.28
C THR A 410 1.73 -24.67 -2.72
N ALA A 411 2.00 -24.72 -4.02
CA ALA A 411 3.22 -24.21 -4.62
C ALA A 411 2.95 -23.53 -5.97
N GLU A 412 3.82 -22.61 -6.35
CA GLU A 412 3.91 -22.12 -7.72
C GLU A 412 4.45 -23.22 -8.65
N ASP A 413 4.13 -23.12 -9.95
CA ASP A 413 4.61 -24.05 -10.95
C ASP A 413 6.16 -24.12 -10.96
N GLY A 414 6.69 -25.32 -11.05
CA GLY A 414 8.13 -25.57 -11.07
C GLY A 414 8.79 -25.69 -9.69
N VAL A 415 8.08 -25.45 -8.60
CA VAL A 415 8.60 -25.75 -7.25
C VAL A 415 8.57 -27.27 -7.02
N LYS A 416 9.73 -27.82 -6.64
CA LYS A 416 9.92 -29.27 -6.52
C LYS A 416 9.14 -29.84 -5.34
N ASP A 417 8.50 -30.99 -5.54
CA ASP A 417 7.88 -31.76 -4.46
C ASP A 417 8.88 -32.10 -3.35
N GLY A 418 8.42 -32.12 -2.10
CA GLY A 418 9.20 -32.40 -0.91
C GLY A 418 10.24 -31.33 -0.55
N SER A 419 10.18 -30.14 -1.13
CA SER A 419 11.19 -29.10 -0.95
C SER A 419 10.82 -28.02 0.08
N MET A 420 9.60 -28.04 0.64
CA MET A 420 9.12 -27.09 1.62
C MET A 420 8.88 -27.78 2.97
N TYR A 421 9.34 -27.17 4.06
CA TYR A 421 9.05 -27.61 5.42
C TYR A 421 8.01 -26.72 6.10
N LEU A 422 7.20 -27.30 6.98
CA LEU A 422 6.15 -26.59 7.74
C LEU A 422 6.74 -25.49 8.64
N ALA A 423 7.84 -25.81 9.30
CA ALA A 423 8.59 -24.83 10.09
C ALA A 423 10.04 -25.25 10.27
N ARG A 424 10.87 -24.27 10.63
CA ARG A 424 12.20 -24.50 11.22
C ARG A 424 12.38 -23.67 12.49
N SER A 425 13.24 -24.14 13.39
CA SER A 425 13.68 -23.33 14.54
C SER A 425 14.78 -22.35 14.14
N GLY A 426 14.80 -21.20 14.81
CA GLY A 426 15.93 -20.26 14.77
C GLY A 426 17.11 -20.69 15.67
N GLY A 427 16.95 -21.74 16.49
CA GLY A 427 17.97 -22.24 17.41
C GLY A 427 18.16 -21.39 18.68
N ASP A 428 17.29 -20.42 18.96
CA ASP A 428 17.32 -19.64 20.20
C ASP A 428 16.46 -20.33 21.26
N SER A 429 17.13 -20.87 22.30
CA SER A 429 16.46 -21.56 23.42
C SER A 429 15.65 -20.64 24.34
N LYS A 430 15.69 -19.31 24.14
CA LYS A 430 14.94 -18.33 24.94
C LYS A 430 13.54 -18.07 24.40
N VAL A 431 13.22 -18.59 23.23
CA VAL A 431 11.92 -18.44 22.57
C VAL A 431 11.35 -19.79 22.20
N PHE A 432 10.04 -19.88 22.05
CA PHE A 432 9.31 -21.12 21.75
C PHE A 432 8.91 -21.17 20.27
N ASP A 433 9.03 -22.34 19.65
CA ASP A 433 8.66 -22.61 18.28
C ASP A 433 7.19 -23.08 18.17
N ASN A 434 6.25 -22.28 18.70
CA ASN A 434 4.84 -22.65 18.74
C ASN A 434 4.18 -22.45 17.36
N VAL A 435 3.96 -23.56 16.66
CA VAL A 435 3.29 -23.63 15.35
C VAL A 435 2.31 -24.79 15.35
N THR A 436 1.08 -24.55 14.87
CA THR A 436 0.02 -25.56 14.87
C THR A 436 -0.72 -25.56 13.52
N PHE A 437 -0.87 -26.72 12.90
CA PHE A 437 -1.70 -26.93 11.71
C PHE A 437 -2.91 -27.78 12.05
N ILE A 438 -4.12 -27.27 11.77
CA ILE A 438 -5.40 -27.91 12.05
C ILE A 438 -6.19 -28.04 10.75
N ASP A 439 -6.61 -29.24 10.39
CA ASP A 439 -7.46 -29.56 9.25
C ASP A 439 -6.96 -28.93 7.92
N CYS A 440 -5.64 -28.87 7.74
CA CYS A 440 -5.02 -28.30 6.55
C CYS A 440 -4.89 -29.32 5.41
N SER A 441 -5.03 -28.87 4.16
CA SER A 441 -4.72 -29.65 2.97
C SER A 441 -3.33 -29.31 2.47
N MET A 442 -2.45 -30.31 2.33
CA MET A 442 -1.03 -30.12 1.99
C MET A 442 -0.70 -30.80 0.66
N SER A 443 -0.22 -30.01 -0.31
CA SER A 443 0.23 -30.56 -1.59
C SER A 443 1.57 -31.28 -1.46
N GLY A 444 1.99 -31.98 -2.52
CA GLY A 444 3.24 -32.70 -2.58
C GLY A 444 4.51 -31.91 -2.33
N VAL A 445 4.41 -30.57 -2.34
CA VAL A 445 5.54 -29.66 -2.05
C VAL A 445 6.06 -29.82 -0.62
N ILE A 446 5.20 -30.24 0.34
CA ILE A 446 5.60 -30.43 1.73
C ILE A 446 6.52 -31.65 1.85
N ALA A 447 7.69 -31.46 2.48
CA ALA A 447 8.64 -32.52 2.73
C ALA A 447 8.02 -33.64 3.59
N SER A 448 8.34 -34.90 3.28
CA SER A 448 7.77 -36.06 3.99
C SER A 448 8.05 -36.08 5.49
N LYS A 449 9.10 -35.37 5.95
CA LYS A 449 9.40 -35.19 7.38
C LYS A 449 8.53 -34.11 8.02
N GLY A 450 7.83 -33.29 7.27
CA GLY A 450 7.03 -32.15 7.72
C GLY A 450 7.86 -31.01 8.30
N TRP A 451 8.62 -31.27 9.34
CA TRP A 451 9.36 -30.31 10.13
C TRP A 451 10.87 -30.36 9.87
N TYR A 452 11.51 -29.17 9.83
CA TYR A 452 12.98 -29.09 9.70
C TYR A 452 13.63 -29.02 11.09
N THR A 453 14.35 -30.07 11.45
CA THR A 453 14.76 -30.35 12.83
C THR A 453 16.21 -29.99 13.17
N SER A 454 16.88 -29.18 12.32
CA SER A 454 18.27 -28.74 12.56
C SER A 454 18.37 -27.21 12.34
N PRO A 455 18.50 -26.43 13.42
CA PRO A 455 18.56 -26.84 14.83
C PRO A 455 17.26 -27.43 15.37
N ALA A 456 17.34 -28.11 16.51
CA ALA A 456 16.16 -28.67 17.19
C ALA A 456 15.21 -27.54 17.66
N PRO A 457 13.89 -27.74 17.62
CA PRO A 457 12.94 -26.76 18.12
C PRO A 457 12.95 -26.60 19.66
N THR A 458 12.38 -25.52 20.13
CA THR A 458 12.09 -25.27 21.54
C THR A 458 10.57 -25.28 21.79
N PRO A 459 10.03 -26.21 22.61
CA PRO A 459 10.75 -27.36 23.22
C PRO A 459 11.08 -28.45 22.19
N SER A 460 12.15 -29.19 22.42
CA SER A 460 12.55 -30.34 21.58
C SER A 460 11.56 -31.51 21.65
N THR A 461 10.77 -31.55 22.72
CA THR A 461 9.65 -32.49 22.89
C THR A 461 8.38 -31.68 22.98
N PRO A 462 7.55 -31.62 21.92
CA PRO A 462 6.34 -30.83 21.88
C PRO A 462 5.27 -31.39 22.83
N THR A 463 4.42 -30.48 23.34
CA THR A 463 3.27 -30.78 24.17
C THR A 463 1.98 -30.37 23.45
N ALA A 464 0.81 -30.54 24.08
CA ALA A 464 -0.44 -30.03 23.55
C ALA A 464 -0.50 -28.49 23.46
N THR A 465 0.33 -27.79 24.22
CA THR A 465 0.32 -26.32 24.30
C THR A 465 1.56 -25.65 23.74
N SER A 466 2.68 -26.36 23.60
CA SER A 466 3.95 -25.78 23.16
C SER A 466 4.69 -26.64 22.15
N GLY A 467 5.42 -26.01 21.23
CA GLY A 467 6.16 -26.63 20.14
C GLY A 467 5.33 -26.83 18.87
N TRP A 468 5.80 -27.68 17.99
CA TRP A 468 5.17 -27.99 16.71
C TRP A 468 4.03 -29.01 16.87
N LYS A 469 2.88 -28.75 16.25
CA LYS A 469 1.64 -29.53 16.43
C LYS A 469 0.86 -29.68 15.14
N GLU A 470 0.15 -30.81 15.01
CA GLU A 470 -0.74 -31.07 13.88
C GLU A 470 -2.00 -31.82 14.35
N TYR A 471 -3.12 -31.60 13.66
CA TYR A 471 -4.35 -32.37 13.80
C TYR A 471 -5.16 -32.33 12.50
N GLY A 472 -5.70 -33.48 12.09
CA GLY A 472 -6.69 -33.58 11.01
C GLY A 472 -6.20 -33.24 9.60
N SER A 473 -4.93 -32.90 9.42
CA SER A 473 -4.40 -32.51 8.10
C SER A 473 -4.33 -33.69 7.11
N THR A 474 -4.56 -33.35 5.83
CA THR A 474 -4.61 -34.31 4.72
C THR A 474 -3.64 -33.94 3.60
N ASP A 475 -3.33 -34.86 2.71
CA ASP A 475 -2.75 -34.55 1.41
C ASP A 475 -3.83 -33.94 0.47
N SER A 476 -3.42 -33.52 -0.73
CA SER A 476 -4.32 -32.93 -1.72
C SER A 476 -5.42 -33.89 -2.24
N ALA A 477 -5.29 -35.19 -1.99
CA ALA A 477 -6.29 -36.22 -2.32
C ALA A 477 -7.24 -36.49 -1.14
N GLY A 478 -7.07 -35.82 0.00
CA GLY A 478 -7.89 -36.00 1.21
C GLY A 478 -7.45 -37.18 2.08
N LYS A 479 -6.29 -37.76 1.82
CA LYS A 479 -5.75 -38.86 2.65
C LYS A 479 -5.08 -38.25 3.89
N PRO A 480 -5.40 -38.76 5.11
CA PRO A 480 -4.78 -38.30 6.35
C PRO A 480 -3.25 -38.39 6.31
N LEU A 481 -2.60 -37.31 6.72
CA LEU A 481 -1.14 -37.26 6.84
C LEU A 481 -0.67 -37.94 8.13
N SER A 482 0.43 -38.66 8.02
CA SER A 482 1.12 -39.29 9.14
C SER A 482 2.61 -39.41 8.80
N GLY A 483 3.46 -39.55 9.81
CA GLY A 483 4.89 -39.82 9.60
C GLY A 483 5.76 -38.58 9.55
N HIS A 484 5.25 -37.39 9.87
CA HIS A 484 6.08 -36.23 10.14
C HIS A 484 7.00 -36.50 11.33
N SER A 485 8.12 -35.79 11.45
CA SER A 485 9.16 -36.08 12.42
C SER A 485 8.65 -36.07 13.87
N ALA A 486 9.33 -36.83 14.75
CA ALA A 486 8.98 -36.92 16.17
C ALA A 486 9.08 -35.57 16.94
N GLN A 487 9.67 -34.54 16.36
CA GLN A 487 9.66 -33.19 16.91
C GLN A 487 8.33 -32.47 16.64
N GLY A 488 7.39 -33.02 15.86
CA GLY A 488 6.02 -32.60 15.74
C GLY A 488 5.07 -33.53 16.52
N LYS A 489 4.10 -32.96 17.24
CA LYS A 489 3.08 -33.71 17.98
C LYS A 489 1.78 -33.79 17.17
N TYR A 490 1.28 -35.01 16.95
CA TYR A 490 -0.11 -35.19 16.52
C TYR A 490 -1.04 -35.08 17.73
N LEU A 491 -1.92 -34.12 17.68
CA LEU A 491 -2.89 -33.84 18.76
C LEU A 491 -4.06 -34.81 18.72
N THR A 492 -4.66 -35.11 19.88
CA THR A 492 -6.00 -35.68 19.95
C THR A 492 -7.05 -34.61 19.64
N ALA A 493 -8.32 -34.97 19.42
CA ALA A 493 -9.39 -34.02 19.19
C ALA A 493 -9.60 -33.05 20.37
N GLU A 494 -9.45 -33.54 21.61
CA GLU A 494 -9.52 -32.71 22.82
C GLU A 494 -8.34 -31.72 22.89
N GLU A 495 -7.12 -32.15 22.58
CA GLU A 495 -5.94 -31.28 22.54
C GLU A 495 -5.99 -30.27 21.40
N ALA A 496 -6.69 -30.55 20.29
CA ALA A 496 -6.86 -29.67 19.14
C ALA A 496 -7.95 -28.60 19.36
N ALA A 497 -8.95 -28.87 20.21
CA ALA A 497 -10.08 -27.95 20.44
C ALA A 497 -9.68 -26.48 20.73
N PRO A 498 -8.61 -26.18 21.52
CA PRO A 498 -8.14 -24.80 21.74
C PRO A 498 -7.56 -24.10 20.50
N TYR A 499 -7.44 -24.77 19.36
CA TYR A 499 -6.87 -24.25 18.11
C TYR A 499 -7.88 -24.28 16.95
N SER A 500 -9.09 -24.83 17.16
CA SER A 500 -10.05 -25.19 16.10
C SER A 500 -11.10 -24.12 15.82
N SER A 501 -10.99 -22.92 16.38
CA SER A 501 -11.85 -21.78 16.03
C SER A 501 -11.14 -20.46 16.30
N ARG A 502 -11.61 -19.40 15.63
CA ARG A 502 -11.10 -18.04 15.84
C ARG A 502 -11.24 -17.62 17.30
N GLU A 503 -12.40 -17.82 17.91
CA GLU A 503 -12.62 -17.47 19.31
C GLU A 503 -11.66 -18.22 20.25
N ALA A 504 -11.43 -19.53 20.02
CA ALA A 504 -10.51 -20.33 20.84
C ALA A 504 -9.05 -19.90 20.71
N VAL A 505 -8.64 -19.40 19.54
CA VAL A 505 -7.26 -18.96 19.28
C VAL A 505 -7.04 -17.51 19.70
N LEU A 506 -7.91 -16.61 19.30
CA LEU A 506 -7.72 -15.16 19.44
C LEU A 506 -8.50 -14.55 20.62
N GLY A 507 -9.59 -15.19 21.07
CA GLY A 507 -10.46 -14.68 22.13
C GLY A 507 -11.51 -13.67 21.65
N TRP A 508 -11.74 -13.56 20.32
CA TRP A 508 -12.73 -12.63 19.72
C TRP A 508 -13.18 -13.08 18.32
#